data_e943da3b8651f53e553c2bd43e595860
#
_entry.id   e943da3b8651f53e553c2bd43e595860
#
_cell.length_a   1.000
_cell.length_b   1.000
_cell.length_c   1.000
_cell.angle_alpha   90.00
_cell.angle_beta   90.00
_cell.angle_gamma   90.00
#
_symmetry.space_group_name_H-M   'P 1'
#
loop_
_entity.id
_entity.type
_entity.pdbx_description
1 polymer ?
#
loop_
_entity_poly.entity_id
_entity_poly.type
_entity_poly.pdbx_seq_one_letter_code
_entity_poly.pdbx_strand_id
1 'polypeptide(L)'
;MKKYIGISIIAMGLGLTACDDFLDKLPDNRTEANTEEKIQKLLIAAYPTHDHMAFTEYASDNVDDMGENNPNTERFIDQLYNWEDLTETDNQDTESYWMDLYQCIETANMALEGIESMGGATTKTLKQAQAEALLCRAYAHFMLVNIFAQHYDANNATAPGVSYVTETEKELNPQYQRETVHQNYAHIEADIEAALPNVGDSYYTVPKYHFNRMAAYAFATRFYLYYEKYDKAIECANVVLGSNPGTVLRDWAVLATMPNGNPQQQPTTLHVIDPTLNCNLLLMTSYSHQGVYFGGYRTGTRYSHNSYIGKYETIGMQGSNILTGLAAVWGGNYQSYAYLVKRYTGSMDKWSQWRMPYEFEYTDPVAGIGYSHTVYSAFTTDEVLLNRAEAYILKKDYNSAITDLNTWMLNVQSASTKAKGFRLTTEYVKDFMNSIEYAYTQNYVKDRTGKVLKSKQNANLDSVVTVGKDQGTVSSLKKHLNPKFSIDAEGSEQESLLQLVLAMRRYETMHEGKRWFDIKRWGIKIPRRLMDASSYPEKITDWLEVDDQRRAIQIPMKVRDAGYEPNPRTETRIGSDMEEMCIED
;
A
#
# COMPACT_ATOMS: atom_id res chain seq x y z
N MET A 1 -79.60 -26.42 9.78
CA MET A 1 -79.81 -27.60 8.92
C MET A 1 -78.42 -28.13 8.56
N LYS A 2 -77.93 -29.18 9.27
CA LYS A 2 -77.88 -30.55 8.82
C LYS A 2 -77.21 -30.63 7.45
N LYS A 3 -76.09 -31.31 7.24
CA LYS A 3 -75.53 -32.66 7.40
C LYS A 3 -74.27 -32.69 6.55
N TYR A 4 -73.21 -33.41 6.62
CA TYR A 4 -72.82 -34.74 7.09
C TYR A 4 -71.29 -34.77 7.28
N ILE A 5 -70.83 -35.28 8.22
CA ILE A 5 -69.94 -36.33 8.68
C ILE A 5 -69.77 -37.48 7.66
N GLY A 6 -68.54 -37.84 7.41
CA GLY A 6 -68.12 -39.06 6.70
C GLY A 6 -66.62 -39.05 6.52
N ILE A 7 -65.82 -39.45 7.48
CA ILE A 7 -65.01 -40.67 7.62
C ILE A 7 -64.33 -41.13 6.33
N SER A 8 -63.00 -41.03 6.28
CA SER A 8 -62.14 -42.15 5.88
C SER A 8 -60.71 -41.96 6.33
N ILE A 9 -60.41 -42.62 7.47
CA ILE A 9 -59.06 -43.07 7.82
C ILE A 9 -58.79 -44.30 6.95
N ILE A 10 -57.85 -44.24 6.04
CA ILE A 10 -57.01 -45.33 5.51
C ILE A 10 -56.00 -44.67 4.56
N ALA A 11 -54.77 -44.61 4.97
CA ALA A 11 -53.51 -44.84 4.29
C ALA A 11 -52.35 -44.30 5.10
N MET A 12 -52.15 -44.95 6.25
CA MET A 12 -50.86 -44.98 6.91
C MET A 12 -50.04 -46.04 6.20
N GLY A 13 -48.88 -45.66 5.75
CA GLY A 13 -47.85 -46.61 5.38
C GLY A 13 -47.48 -46.63 3.88
N LEU A 14 -46.76 -45.64 3.42
CA LEU A 14 -45.80 -45.71 2.31
C LEU A 14 -45.20 -44.28 2.09
N GLY A 15 -44.02 -44.06 2.61
CA GLY A 15 -43.33 -42.77 2.41
C GLY A 15 -42.24 -42.43 3.39
N LEU A 16 -41.52 -43.41 3.88
CA LEU A 16 -40.30 -43.18 4.68
C LEU A 16 -39.02 -43.43 3.85
N THR A 17 -39.01 -42.99 2.60
CA THR A 17 -37.79 -43.08 1.77
C THR A 17 -37.61 -41.84 0.90
N ALA A 18 -37.86 -40.65 1.44
CA ALA A 18 -37.61 -39.42 0.70
C ALA A 18 -37.21 -38.27 1.64
N CYS A 19 -36.25 -38.48 2.51
CA CYS A 19 -35.73 -37.42 3.37
C CYS A 19 -34.19 -37.43 3.52
N ASP A 20 -33.45 -38.33 2.85
CA ASP A 20 -31.99 -38.23 2.89
C ASP A 20 -31.46 -37.09 2.02
N ASP A 21 -32.04 -36.83 0.87
CA ASP A 21 -31.61 -35.74 -0.01
C ASP A 21 -31.88 -34.31 0.51
N PHE A 22 -32.74 -34.16 1.52
CA PHE A 22 -33.04 -32.85 2.11
C PHE A 22 -32.18 -32.52 3.33
N LEU A 23 -31.63 -33.54 3.98
CA LEU A 23 -30.72 -33.39 5.10
C LEU A 23 -29.24 -33.27 4.66
N ASP A 24 -28.94 -33.71 3.42
CA ASP A 24 -27.62 -33.59 2.84
C ASP A 24 -27.38 -32.21 2.17
N LYS A 25 -28.38 -31.34 2.08
CA LYS A 25 -28.14 -29.95 1.71
C LYS A 25 -27.66 -29.18 2.90
N LEU A 26 -26.42 -28.70 2.83
CA LEU A 26 -25.91 -27.75 3.79
C LEU A 26 -26.96 -26.65 4.06
N PRO A 27 -27.19 -26.27 5.33
CA PRO A 27 -28.23 -25.30 5.71
C PRO A 27 -27.97 -23.89 5.18
N ASP A 28 -26.83 -23.65 4.57
CA ASP A 28 -26.45 -22.42 3.89
C ASP A 28 -26.15 -22.70 2.39
N ASN A 29 -26.28 -21.69 1.58
CA ASN A 29 -26.01 -21.76 0.13
C ASN A 29 -24.52 -21.91 -0.22
N ARG A 30 -23.68 -22.46 0.64
CA ARG A 30 -22.25 -22.66 0.38
C ARG A 30 -22.07 -23.65 -0.77
N THR A 31 -21.26 -23.25 -1.73
CA THR A 31 -20.90 -24.12 -2.85
C THR A 31 -19.97 -25.22 -2.35
N GLU A 32 -20.36 -26.49 -2.44
CA GLU A 32 -19.46 -27.59 -2.14
C GLU A 32 -18.26 -27.59 -3.08
N ALA A 33 -17.06 -27.37 -2.54
CA ALA A 33 -15.79 -27.37 -3.25
C ALA A 33 -15.26 -28.80 -3.43
N ASN A 34 -16.02 -29.65 -4.12
CA ASN A 34 -15.79 -31.11 -4.23
C ASN A 34 -15.25 -31.57 -5.60
N THR A 35 -14.82 -30.65 -6.45
CA THR A 35 -14.12 -30.94 -7.71
C THR A 35 -13.03 -29.91 -7.98
N GLU A 36 -11.99 -30.31 -8.73
CA GLU A 36 -10.90 -29.38 -9.13
C GLU A 36 -11.44 -28.10 -9.79
N GLU A 37 -12.42 -28.22 -10.67
CA GLU A 37 -13.02 -27.06 -11.36
C GLU A 37 -13.75 -26.12 -10.40
N LYS A 38 -14.48 -26.66 -9.41
CA LYS A 38 -15.17 -25.85 -8.42
C LYS A 38 -14.19 -25.13 -7.49
N ILE A 39 -13.09 -25.78 -7.10
CA ILE A 39 -12.02 -25.16 -6.32
C ILE A 39 -11.37 -24.01 -7.09
N GLN A 40 -11.04 -24.20 -8.37
CA GLN A 40 -10.48 -23.15 -9.21
C GLN A 40 -11.43 -21.95 -9.33
N LYS A 41 -12.73 -22.20 -9.51
CA LYS A 41 -13.75 -21.14 -9.55
C LYS A 41 -13.91 -20.43 -8.20
N LEU A 42 -13.84 -21.15 -7.11
CA LEU A 42 -13.92 -20.59 -5.76
C LEU A 42 -12.76 -19.63 -5.50
N LEU A 43 -11.55 -20.00 -5.90
CA LEU A 43 -10.34 -19.20 -5.69
C LEU A 43 -10.36 -17.84 -6.43
N ILE A 44 -11.20 -17.65 -7.44
CA ILE A 44 -11.41 -16.33 -8.05
C ILE A 44 -11.94 -15.31 -7.02
N ALA A 45 -12.73 -15.76 -6.05
CA ALA A 45 -13.27 -14.93 -4.97
C ALA A 45 -12.34 -14.86 -3.71
N ALA A 46 -11.14 -15.43 -3.78
CA ALA A 46 -10.15 -15.34 -2.69
C ALA A 46 -9.24 -14.11 -2.79
N TYR A 47 -9.53 -13.20 -3.72
CA TYR A 47 -8.82 -11.93 -3.90
C TYR A 47 -9.70 -10.77 -3.43
N PRO A 48 -9.12 -9.76 -2.76
CA PRO A 48 -9.90 -8.63 -2.26
C PRO A 48 -10.49 -7.81 -3.40
N THR A 49 -11.73 -7.39 -3.22
CA THR A 49 -12.48 -6.49 -4.10
C THR A 49 -12.46 -5.04 -3.61
N HIS A 50 -11.85 -4.78 -2.48
CA HIS A 50 -11.55 -3.47 -1.92
C HIS A 50 -10.04 -3.29 -1.83
N ASP A 51 -9.57 -2.05 -1.69
CA ASP A 51 -8.15 -1.75 -1.57
C ASP A 51 -7.84 -0.85 -0.38
N HIS A 52 -6.56 -0.80 -0.03
CA HIS A 52 -6.06 0.03 1.05
C HIS A 52 -5.56 1.40 0.58
N MET A 53 -5.46 1.62 -0.73
CA MET A 53 -4.65 2.71 -1.29
C MET A 53 -5.12 4.09 -0.81
N ALA A 54 -6.43 4.36 -0.84
CA ALA A 54 -6.95 5.64 -0.43
C ALA A 54 -6.65 5.95 1.04
N PHE A 55 -7.03 5.05 1.95
CA PHE A 55 -6.90 5.35 3.38
C PHE A 55 -5.44 5.31 3.87
N THR A 56 -4.57 4.48 3.31
CA THR A 56 -3.15 4.51 3.66
C THR A 56 -2.40 5.67 3.00
N GLU A 57 -2.85 6.16 1.85
CA GLU A 57 -2.29 7.38 1.23
C GLU A 57 -2.63 8.62 2.06
N TYR A 58 -3.89 8.77 2.50
CA TYR A 58 -4.30 9.87 3.38
C TYR A 58 -3.64 9.81 4.77
N ALA A 59 -3.38 8.61 5.29
CA ALA A 59 -2.66 8.45 6.55
C ALA A 59 -1.16 8.82 6.44
N SER A 60 -0.58 8.79 5.24
CA SER A 60 0.86 9.01 4.99
C SER A 60 1.24 10.49 4.89
N ASP A 61 2.53 10.77 4.65
CA ASP A 61 3.08 12.09 4.33
C ASP A 61 3.03 12.43 2.83
N ASN A 62 2.23 11.70 2.07
CA ASN A 62 2.01 11.97 0.65
C ASN A 62 0.92 13.00 0.39
N VAL A 63 0.27 13.51 1.42
CA VAL A 63 -0.78 14.53 1.32
C VAL A 63 -0.60 15.60 2.38
N ASP A 64 -0.97 16.84 2.01
CA ASP A 64 -1.09 17.98 2.91
C ASP A 64 -2.49 18.56 2.88
N ASP A 65 -2.88 19.26 3.95
CA ASP A 65 -4.16 19.94 4.08
C ASP A 65 -4.14 21.28 3.33
N MET A 66 -4.93 21.39 2.26
CA MET A 66 -5.09 22.62 1.50
C MET A 66 -6.06 23.61 2.15
N GLY A 67 -6.65 23.25 3.29
CA GLY A 67 -7.54 24.10 4.07
C GLY A 67 -8.72 24.64 3.26
N GLU A 68 -9.02 25.90 3.46
CA GLU A 68 -10.11 26.59 2.76
C GLU A 68 -9.86 26.78 1.25
N ASN A 69 -8.61 26.60 0.80
CA ASN A 69 -8.27 26.67 -0.62
C ASN A 69 -8.91 25.54 -1.43
N ASN A 70 -9.16 24.40 -0.80
CA ASN A 70 -9.91 23.27 -1.36
C ASN A 70 -10.77 22.61 -0.28
N PRO A 71 -11.99 23.09 -0.01
CA PRO A 71 -12.83 22.56 1.06
C PRO A 71 -13.49 21.21 0.74
N ASN A 72 -13.22 20.62 -0.43
CA ASN A 72 -13.84 19.38 -0.86
C ASN A 72 -13.28 18.20 -0.06
N THR A 73 -14.01 17.73 0.93
CA THR A 73 -13.64 16.62 1.78
C THR A 73 -14.86 15.83 2.23
N GLU A 74 -14.60 14.62 2.70
CA GLU A 74 -15.55 13.73 3.35
C GLU A 74 -15.04 13.44 4.76
N ARG A 75 -15.94 13.23 5.71
CA ARG A 75 -15.55 13.08 7.12
C ARG A 75 -14.57 11.93 7.35
N PHE A 76 -14.74 10.80 6.67
CA PHE A 76 -13.80 9.68 6.81
C PHE A 76 -12.39 10.04 6.34
N ILE A 77 -12.25 10.86 5.29
CA ILE A 77 -10.94 11.36 4.82
C ILE A 77 -10.34 12.32 5.85
N ASP A 78 -11.14 13.20 6.45
CA ASP A 78 -10.68 14.08 7.53
C ASP A 78 -10.14 13.27 8.71
N GLN A 79 -10.86 12.22 9.10
CA GLN A 79 -10.45 11.35 10.20
C GLN A 79 -9.16 10.59 9.86
N LEU A 80 -9.04 10.04 8.64
CA LEU A 80 -7.82 9.36 8.19
C LEU A 80 -6.61 10.30 8.18
N TYR A 81 -6.77 11.49 7.60
CA TYR A 81 -5.71 12.47 7.56
C TYR A 81 -5.25 12.87 8.97
N ASN A 82 -6.17 13.03 9.89
CA ASN A 82 -5.88 13.41 11.28
C ASN A 82 -5.50 12.22 12.18
N TRP A 83 -5.36 11.01 11.64
CA TRP A 83 -5.10 9.76 12.39
C TRP A 83 -6.11 9.50 13.50
N GLU A 84 -7.34 9.94 13.31
CA GLU A 84 -8.45 9.69 14.23
C GLU A 84 -9.03 8.29 14.02
N ASP A 85 -9.71 7.78 15.04
CA ASP A 85 -10.50 6.57 14.90
C ASP A 85 -11.70 6.83 14.00
N LEU A 86 -11.89 5.99 12.98
CA LEU A 86 -12.98 6.16 12.02
C LEU A 86 -14.34 5.88 12.67
N THR A 87 -15.28 6.77 12.43
CA THR A 87 -16.68 6.68 12.85
C THR A 87 -17.67 6.68 11.68
N GLU A 88 -17.18 7.01 10.48
CA GLU A 88 -17.94 6.95 9.24
C GLU A 88 -17.63 5.66 8.49
N THR A 89 -18.61 5.15 7.75
CA THR A 89 -18.48 3.98 6.91
C THR A 89 -18.72 4.36 5.45
N ASP A 90 -17.84 3.90 4.57
CA ASP A 90 -17.92 4.04 3.12
C ASP A 90 -17.39 2.77 2.47
N ASN A 91 -17.68 2.54 1.18
CA ASN A 91 -17.15 1.39 0.45
C ASN A 91 -15.62 1.39 0.29
N GLN A 92 -14.95 2.44 0.72
CA GLN A 92 -13.50 2.60 0.62
C GLN A 92 -12.84 2.83 1.98
N ASP A 93 -13.58 2.54 3.03
CA ASP A 93 -13.10 2.69 4.40
C ASP A 93 -12.34 1.44 4.87
N THR A 94 -11.84 1.54 6.10
CA THR A 94 -11.09 0.47 6.74
C THR A 94 -11.97 -0.72 7.11
N GLU A 95 -13.27 -0.51 7.33
CA GLU A 95 -14.21 -1.59 7.67
C GLU A 95 -14.49 -2.47 6.46
N SER A 96 -14.81 -1.86 5.32
CA SER A 96 -15.05 -2.58 4.07
C SER A 96 -13.85 -3.44 3.68
N TYR A 97 -12.63 -2.88 3.80
CA TYR A 97 -11.40 -3.63 3.50
C TYR A 97 -11.12 -4.74 4.53
N TRP A 98 -11.34 -4.50 5.82
CA TRP A 98 -11.21 -5.52 6.86
C TRP A 98 -12.12 -6.72 6.61
N MET A 99 -13.39 -6.45 6.37
CA MET A 99 -14.39 -7.50 6.11
C MET A 99 -14.07 -8.28 4.84
N ASP A 100 -13.65 -7.59 3.80
CA ASP A 100 -13.28 -8.20 2.52
C ASP A 100 -12.05 -9.12 2.65
N LEU A 101 -11.03 -8.70 3.40
CA LEU A 101 -9.86 -9.55 3.65
C LEU A 101 -10.21 -10.83 4.41
N TYR A 102 -11.09 -10.74 5.43
CA TYR A 102 -11.54 -11.95 6.13
C TYR A 102 -12.46 -12.82 5.25
N GLN A 103 -13.22 -12.23 4.34
CA GLN A 103 -13.97 -13.00 3.33
C GLN A 103 -13.02 -13.74 2.35
N CYS A 104 -11.91 -13.13 1.97
CA CYS A 104 -10.86 -13.79 1.17
C CYS A 104 -10.23 -14.97 1.93
N ILE A 105 -9.96 -14.80 3.24
CA ILE A 105 -9.44 -15.84 4.11
C ILE A 105 -10.43 -17.01 4.22
N GLU A 106 -11.70 -16.72 4.46
CA GLU A 106 -12.76 -17.75 4.51
C GLU A 106 -12.83 -18.53 3.18
N THR A 107 -12.81 -17.83 2.06
CA THR A 107 -12.81 -18.44 0.73
C THR A 107 -11.59 -19.33 0.49
N ALA A 108 -10.41 -18.88 0.91
CA ALA A 108 -9.18 -19.67 0.82
C ALA A 108 -9.26 -20.93 1.71
N ASN A 109 -9.78 -20.79 2.93
CA ASN A 109 -9.99 -21.92 3.84
C ASN A 109 -11.01 -22.93 3.28
N MET A 110 -12.12 -22.48 2.69
CA MET A 110 -13.07 -23.35 2.00
C MET A 110 -12.42 -24.15 0.86
N ALA A 111 -11.53 -23.52 0.10
CA ALA A 111 -10.79 -24.22 -0.96
C ALA A 111 -9.83 -25.26 -0.38
N LEU A 112 -9.12 -24.94 0.70
CA LEU A 112 -8.21 -25.87 1.40
C LEU A 112 -8.94 -27.06 2.00
N GLU A 113 -10.07 -26.83 2.69
CA GLU A 113 -10.93 -27.89 3.24
C GLU A 113 -11.51 -28.76 2.12
N GLY A 114 -11.92 -28.15 0.99
CA GLY A 114 -12.39 -28.87 -0.18
C GLY A 114 -11.31 -29.79 -0.77
N ILE A 115 -10.08 -29.34 -0.87
CA ILE A 115 -8.94 -30.16 -1.32
C ILE A 115 -8.71 -31.32 -0.36
N GLU A 116 -8.74 -31.06 0.96
CA GLU A 116 -8.55 -32.10 1.97
C GLU A 116 -9.66 -33.16 1.92
N SER A 117 -10.92 -32.74 1.75
CA SER A 117 -12.08 -33.65 1.61
C SER A 117 -11.99 -34.57 0.41
N MET A 118 -11.27 -34.17 -0.64
CA MET A 118 -10.97 -35.00 -1.82
C MET A 118 -9.76 -35.94 -1.65
N GLY A 119 -9.19 -36.00 -0.46
CA GLY A 119 -8.00 -36.82 -0.16
C GLY A 119 -6.67 -36.09 -0.35
N GLY A 120 -6.70 -34.78 -0.29
CA GLY A 120 -5.54 -33.90 -0.37
C GLY A 120 -5.14 -33.50 -1.80
N ALA A 121 -4.09 -32.70 -1.94
CA ALA A 121 -3.59 -32.20 -3.22
C ALA A 121 -2.81 -33.27 -4.00
N THR A 122 -3.52 -34.25 -4.54
CA THR A 122 -2.92 -35.42 -5.22
C THR A 122 -2.55 -35.15 -6.69
N THR A 123 -3.26 -34.24 -7.35
CA THR A 123 -2.98 -33.88 -8.75
C THR A 123 -2.15 -32.60 -8.85
N LYS A 124 -1.56 -32.35 -10.04
CA LYS A 124 -0.83 -31.10 -10.30
C LYS A 124 -1.76 -29.88 -10.14
N THR A 125 -2.99 -29.99 -10.61
CA THR A 125 -3.99 -28.94 -10.52
C THR A 125 -4.33 -28.62 -9.07
N LEU A 126 -4.60 -29.65 -8.25
CA LEU A 126 -4.89 -29.47 -6.83
C LEU A 126 -3.71 -28.89 -6.04
N LYS A 127 -2.48 -29.30 -6.36
CA LYS A 127 -1.27 -28.73 -5.76
C LYS A 127 -1.12 -27.23 -6.07
N GLN A 128 -1.39 -26.84 -7.31
CA GLN A 128 -1.37 -25.44 -7.69
C GLN A 128 -2.51 -24.65 -7.04
N ALA A 129 -3.73 -25.21 -6.99
CA ALA A 129 -4.87 -24.58 -6.31
C ALA A 129 -4.64 -24.43 -4.80
N GLN A 130 -4.03 -25.44 -4.16
CA GLN A 130 -3.62 -25.35 -2.76
C GLN A 130 -2.60 -24.24 -2.53
N ALA A 131 -1.61 -24.12 -3.41
CA ALA A 131 -0.61 -23.06 -3.33
C ALA A 131 -1.25 -21.67 -3.49
N GLU A 132 -2.18 -21.51 -4.43
CA GLU A 132 -2.93 -20.27 -4.61
C GLU A 132 -3.75 -19.93 -3.37
N ALA A 133 -4.49 -20.89 -2.79
CA ALA A 133 -5.29 -20.69 -1.58
C ALA A 133 -4.43 -20.24 -0.40
N LEU A 134 -3.29 -20.90 -0.18
CA LEU A 134 -2.33 -20.52 0.88
C LEU A 134 -1.79 -19.12 0.68
N LEU A 135 -1.45 -18.72 -0.55
CA LEU A 135 -0.96 -17.37 -0.87
C LEU A 135 -2.04 -16.30 -0.70
N CYS A 136 -3.29 -16.57 -1.07
CA CYS A 136 -4.41 -15.66 -0.83
C CYS A 136 -4.63 -15.44 0.67
N ARG A 137 -4.62 -16.53 1.47
CA ARG A 137 -4.74 -16.46 2.92
C ARG A 137 -3.58 -15.70 3.56
N ALA A 138 -2.36 -16.00 3.17
CA ALA A 138 -1.16 -15.34 3.65
C ALA A 138 -1.16 -13.84 3.30
N TYR A 139 -1.55 -13.48 2.08
CA TYR A 139 -1.62 -12.09 1.63
C TYR A 139 -2.69 -11.29 2.40
N ALA A 140 -3.87 -11.86 2.58
CA ALA A 140 -4.93 -11.19 3.32
C ALA A 140 -4.51 -10.92 4.78
N HIS A 141 -3.94 -11.91 5.47
CA HIS A 141 -3.40 -11.71 6.83
C HIS A 141 -2.21 -10.74 6.87
N PHE A 142 -1.33 -10.77 5.85
CA PHE A 142 -0.23 -9.81 5.73
C PHE A 142 -0.75 -8.38 5.63
N MET A 143 -1.80 -8.14 4.86
CA MET A 143 -2.41 -6.82 4.75
C MET A 143 -3.08 -6.41 6.07
N LEU A 144 -3.84 -7.32 6.69
CA LEU A 144 -4.47 -7.07 7.99
C LEU A 144 -3.45 -6.66 9.06
N VAL A 145 -2.40 -7.45 9.26
CA VAL A 145 -1.41 -7.18 10.32
C VAL A 145 -0.61 -5.91 10.04
N ASN A 146 -0.25 -5.63 8.79
CA ASN A 146 0.56 -4.45 8.46
C ASN A 146 -0.25 -3.14 8.46
N ILE A 147 -1.56 -3.19 8.37
CA ILE A 147 -2.44 -2.02 8.44
C ILE A 147 -2.93 -1.80 9.88
N PHE A 148 -3.48 -2.83 10.49
CA PHE A 148 -4.22 -2.74 11.76
C PHE A 148 -3.41 -3.10 13.00
N ALA A 149 -2.14 -3.43 12.86
CA ALA A 149 -1.20 -3.60 13.97
C ALA A 149 0.03 -2.71 13.79
N GLN A 150 0.90 -2.66 14.80
CA GLN A 150 2.21 -2.04 14.64
C GLN A 150 3.07 -2.87 13.68
N HIS A 151 4.15 -2.27 13.17
CA HIS A 151 5.08 -3.01 12.32
C HIS A 151 5.77 -4.13 13.13
N TYR A 152 6.22 -5.17 12.42
CA TYR A 152 7.02 -6.25 13.02
C TYR A 152 8.27 -5.67 13.71
N ASP A 153 8.50 -6.12 14.92
CA ASP A 153 9.67 -5.76 15.74
C ASP A 153 10.19 -7.05 16.40
N ALA A 154 11.33 -7.54 15.97
CA ALA A 154 11.92 -8.78 16.49
C ALA A 154 12.11 -8.77 18.02
N ASN A 155 12.16 -7.59 18.64
CA ASN A 155 12.35 -7.42 20.08
C ASN A 155 11.03 -7.30 20.86
N ASN A 156 9.87 -7.24 20.19
CA ASN A 156 8.55 -7.09 20.82
C ASN A 156 7.61 -8.26 20.47
N ALA A 157 7.85 -9.40 21.11
CA ALA A 157 7.06 -10.61 20.88
C ALA A 157 5.60 -10.52 21.35
N THR A 158 5.21 -9.48 22.09
CA THR A 158 3.88 -9.32 22.68
C THR A 158 3.02 -8.27 21.96
N ALA A 159 3.57 -7.60 20.94
CA ALA A 159 2.79 -6.61 20.18
C ALA A 159 1.51 -7.24 19.62
N PRO A 160 0.32 -6.63 19.88
CA PRO A 160 -0.95 -7.19 19.41
C PRO A 160 -1.03 -7.13 17.89
N GLY A 161 -1.31 -8.27 17.28
CA GLY A 161 -1.52 -8.46 15.85
C GLY A 161 -3.00 -8.53 15.48
N VAL A 162 -3.35 -9.53 14.67
CA VAL A 162 -4.72 -9.85 14.25
C VAL A 162 -4.99 -11.34 14.48
N SER A 163 -6.25 -11.77 14.41
CA SER A 163 -6.59 -13.19 14.47
C SER A 163 -6.15 -13.87 13.18
N TYR A 164 -5.39 -14.97 13.29
CA TYR A 164 -5.03 -15.80 12.14
C TYR A 164 -6.02 -16.95 11.98
N VAL A 165 -6.82 -16.93 10.92
CA VAL A 165 -7.92 -17.87 10.72
C VAL A 165 -7.53 -18.92 9.67
N THR A 166 -7.53 -20.21 10.08
CA THR A 166 -7.09 -21.35 9.24
C THR A 166 -8.21 -22.33 8.90
N GLU A 167 -9.40 -22.14 9.45
CA GLU A 167 -10.56 -23.00 9.24
C GLU A 167 -11.77 -22.16 8.81
N THR A 168 -12.73 -22.80 8.17
CA THR A 168 -14.01 -22.15 7.85
C THR A 168 -14.86 -21.92 9.09
N GLU A 169 -15.63 -20.83 9.08
CA GLU A 169 -16.57 -20.52 10.15
C GLU A 169 -17.72 -21.54 10.23
N LYS A 170 -17.92 -22.10 11.43
CA LYS A 170 -18.99 -23.08 11.73
C LYS A 170 -20.01 -22.53 12.73
N GLU A 171 -19.73 -21.37 13.33
CA GLU A 171 -20.55 -20.74 14.36
C GLU A 171 -21.08 -19.37 13.91
N LEU A 172 -22.26 -18.98 14.38
CA LEU A 172 -22.87 -17.70 14.01
C LEU A 172 -22.16 -16.47 14.59
N ASN A 173 -21.49 -16.61 15.73
CA ASN A 173 -20.75 -15.53 16.40
C ASN A 173 -19.45 -16.07 16.99
N PRO A 174 -18.48 -16.42 16.16
CA PRO A 174 -17.20 -16.91 16.65
C PRO A 174 -16.47 -15.82 17.43
N GLN A 175 -15.85 -16.18 18.54
CA GLN A 175 -15.04 -15.27 19.34
C GLN A 175 -13.58 -15.43 18.96
N TYR A 176 -13.10 -14.52 18.12
CA TYR A 176 -11.71 -14.52 17.70
C TYR A 176 -10.81 -13.83 18.72
N GLN A 177 -9.71 -14.49 19.06
CA GLN A 177 -8.66 -13.91 19.90
C GLN A 177 -7.60 -13.26 19.00
N ARG A 178 -7.12 -12.09 19.38
CA ARG A 178 -5.95 -11.48 18.72
C ARG A 178 -4.72 -12.31 19.03
N GLU A 179 -3.96 -12.59 17.99
CA GLU A 179 -2.61 -13.11 18.12
C GLU A 179 -1.60 -11.97 18.22
N THR A 180 -0.35 -12.30 18.45
CA THR A 180 0.74 -11.32 18.36
C THR A 180 1.19 -11.13 16.91
N VAL A 181 1.82 -9.99 16.63
CA VAL A 181 2.45 -9.73 15.32
C VAL A 181 3.44 -10.85 14.97
N HIS A 182 4.22 -11.34 15.95
CA HIS A 182 5.16 -12.45 15.76
C HIS A 182 4.46 -13.74 15.31
N GLN A 183 3.36 -14.10 15.94
CA GLN A 183 2.59 -15.29 15.55
C GLN A 183 2.01 -15.12 14.14
N ASN A 184 1.44 -13.95 13.83
CA ASN A 184 0.95 -13.67 12.49
C ASN A 184 2.05 -13.83 11.42
N TYR A 185 3.23 -13.25 11.64
CA TYR A 185 4.34 -13.38 10.69
C TYR A 185 4.84 -14.83 10.55
N ALA A 186 4.85 -15.61 11.64
CA ALA A 186 5.22 -17.02 11.59
C ALA A 186 4.20 -17.85 10.79
N HIS A 187 2.91 -17.60 10.96
CA HIS A 187 1.85 -18.28 10.19
C HIS A 187 1.89 -17.90 8.71
N ILE A 188 2.07 -16.61 8.39
CA ILE A 188 2.22 -16.14 7.01
C ILE A 188 3.44 -16.80 6.35
N GLU A 189 4.58 -16.90 7.05
CA GLU A 189 5.76 -17.61 6.54
C GLU A 189 5.43 -19.07 6.22
N ALA A 190 4.76 -19.76 7.13
CA ALA A 190 4.40 -21.16 6.95
C ALA A 190 3.53 -21.36 5.69
N ASP A 191 2.55 -20.51 5.48
CA ASP A 191 1.71 -20.55 4.27
C ASP A 191 2.51 -20.28 2.99
N ILE A 192 3.40 -19.29 3.00
CA ILE A 192 4.26 -18.96 1.86
C ILE A 192 5.21 -20.14 1.55
N GLU A 193 5.88 -20.68 2.55
CA GLU A 193 6.83 -21.79 2.35
C GLU A 193 6.14 -23.07 1.85
N ALA A 194 4.92 -23.34 2.30
CA ALA A 194 4.13 -24.46 1.81
C ALA A 194 3.66 -24.24 0.36
N ALA A 195 3.37 -22.99 -0.04
CA ALA A 195 2.86 -22.66 -1.35
C ALA A 195 3.95 -22.64 -2.45
N LEU A 196 5.09 -21.99 -2.19
CA LEU A 196 6.10 -21.69 -3.21
C LEU A 196 6.57 -22.89 -4.05
N PRO A 197 6.75 -24.12 -3.49
CA PRO A 197 7.17 -25.28 -4.28
C PRO A 197 6.16 -25.73 -5.34
N ASN A 198 4.87 -25.41 -5.14
CA ASN A 198 3.78 -25.89 -5.98
C ASN A 198 3.09 -24.79 -6.79
N VAL A 199 3.50 -23.52 -6.62
CA VAL A 199 2.91 -22.40 -7.37
C VAL A 199 3.19 -22.53 -8.87
N GLY A 200 2.19 -22.26 -9.70
CA GLY A 200 2.30 -22.37 -11.16
C GLY A 200 1.14 -21.64 -11.85
N ASP A 201 1.18 -21.66 -13.17
CA ASP A 201 0.30 -20.84 -14.03
C ASP A 201 -0.59 -21.70 -14.95
N SER A 202 -0.60 -23.02 -14.76
CA SER A 202 -1.02 -23.97 -15.79
C SER A 202 -2.53 -23.98 -16.09
N TYR A 203 -3.38 -23.49 -15.20
CA TYR A 203 -4.82 -23.47 -15.41
C TYR A 203 -5.43 -22.05 -15.51
N TYR A 204 -4.63 -20.99 -15.34
CA TYR A 204 -5.14 -19.63 -15.43
C TYR A 204 -5.38 -19.19 -16.88
N THR A 205 -6.53 -18.61 -17.13
CA THR A 205 -6.81 -17.97 -18.43
C THR A 205 -6.03 -16.67 -18.58
N VAL A 206 -5.98 -15.85 -17.50
CA VAL A 206 -5.18 -14.63 -17.42
C VAL A 206 -4.35 -14.69 -16.14
N PRO A 207 -3.12 -15.21 -16.21
CA PRO A 207 -2.30 -15.46 -15.02
C PRO A 207 -2.07 -14.22 -14.13
N LYS A 208 -2.12 -13.03 -14.70
CA LYS A 208 -1.86 -11.77 -13.95
C LYS A 208 -2.97 -11.39 -12.96
N TYR A 209 -4.12 -12.03 -13.00
CA TYR A 209 -5.18 -11.85 -11.99
C TYR A 209 -5.17 -12.94 -10.92
N HIS A 210 -4.11 -13.74 -10.86
CA HIS A 210 -3.93 -14.83 -9.90
C HIS A 210 -2.54 -14.79 -9.29
N PHE A 211 -2.35 -15.43 -8.14
CA PHE A 211 -1.02 -15.71 -7.61
C PHE A 211 -0.26 -16.68 -8.53
N ASN A 212 0.09 -16.17 -9.70
CA ASN A 212 1.01 -16.83 -10.61
C ASN A 212 2.41 -16.92 -9.96
N ARG A 213 3.30 -17.69 -10.59
CA ARG A 213 4.64 -17.92 -10.02
C ARG A 213 5.37 -16.60 -9.70
N MET A 214 5.38 -15.62 -10.59
CA MET A 214 6.10 -14.37 -10.38
C MET A 214 5.46 -13.49 -9.29
N ALA A 215 4.13 -13.47 -9.22
CA ALA A 215 3.38 -12.79 -8.16
C ALA A 215 3.67 -13.39 -6.79
N ALA A 216 3.73 -14.72 -6.67
CA ALA A 216 4.05 -15.41 -5.43
C ALA A 216 5.44 -15.06 -4.91
N TYR A 217 6.45 -15.07 -5.77
CA TYR A 217 7.82 -14.69 -5.39
C TYR A 217 7.98 -13.19 -5.13
N ALA A 218 7.20 -12.33 -5.79
CA ALA A 218 7.14 -10.90 -5.49
C ALA A 218 6.53 -10.62 -4.11
N PHE A 219 5.44 -11.31 -3.78
CA PHE A 219 4.86 -11.26 -2.42
C PHE A 219 5.85 -11.76 -1.38
N ALA A 220 6.47 -12.92 -1.59
CA ALA A 220 7.48 -13.47 -0.71
C ALA A 220 8.67 -12.50 -0.52
N THR A 221 9.10 -11.80 -1.58
CA THR A 221 10.15 -10.77 -1.49
C THR A 221 9.76 -9.67 -0.52
N ARG A 222 8.54 -9.09 -0.65
CA ARG A 222 8.04 -8.04 0.25
C ARG A 222 7.88 -8.57 1.67
N PHE A 223 7.32 -9.75 1.84
CA PHE A 223 7.13 -10.38 3.14
C PHE A 223 8.46 -10.61 3.87
N TYR A 224 9.44 -11.25 3.22
CA TYR A 224 10.72 -11.53 3.84
C TYR A 224 11.54 -10.27 4.13
N LEU A 225 11.42 -9.23 3.30
CA LEU A 225 12.02 -7.92 3.59
C LEU A 225 11.43 -7.32 4.89
N TYR A 226 10.10 -7.41 5.08
CA TYR A 226 9.41 -6.91 6.27
C TYR A 226 9.68 -7.77 7.50
N TYR A 227 9.91 -9.07 7.31
CA TYR A 227 10.23 -10.03 8.36
C TYR A 227 11.74 -10.08 8.67
N GLU A 228 12.52 -9.14 8.14
CA GLU A 228 13.98 -9.01 8.34
C GLU A 228 14.80 -10.25 7.87
N LYS A 229 14.23 -11.09 6.99
CA LYS A 229 14.89 -12.25 6.40
C LYS A 229 15.48 -11.91 5.03
N TYR A 230 16.49 -11.05 5.03
CA TYR A 230 17.01 -10.41 3.81
C TYR A 230 17.57 -11.38 2.77
N ASP A 231 18.18 -12.48 3.19
CA ASP A 231 18.66 -13.51 2.25
C ASP A 231 17.52 -14.14 1.47
N LYS A 232 16.43 -14.52 2.16
CA LYS A 232 15.22 -15.05 1.52
C LYS A 232 14.56 -14.01 0.61
N ALA A 233 14.55 -12.74 1.00
CA ALA A 233 14.04 -11.66 0.17
C ALA A 233 14.82 -11.53 -1.14
N ILE A 234 16.16 -11.59 -1.08
CA ILE A 234 17.04 -11.55 -2.26
C ILE A 234 16.82 -12.77 -3.14
N GLU A 235 16.76 -13.96 -2.57
CA GLU A 235 16.51 -15.22 -3.31
C GLU A 235 15.18 -15.16 -4.08
N CYS A 236 14.10 -14.73 -3.42
CA CYS A 236 12.80 -14.58 -4.05
C CYS A 236 12.82 -13.52 -5.15
N ALA A 237 13.44 -12.36 -4.89
CA ALA A 237 13.58 -11.31 -5.88
C ALA A 237 14.37 -11.76 -7.12
N ASN A 238 15.40 -12.58 -6.96
CA ASN A 238 16.18 -13.14 -8.06
C ASN A 238 15.34 -14.03 -8.99
N VAL A 239 14.35 -14.74 -8.46
CA VAL A 239 13.40 -15.52 -9.29
C VAL A 239 12.57 -14.59 -10.19
N VAL A 240 12.13 -13.46 -9.66
CA VAL A 240 11.29 -12.49 -10.39
C VAL A 240 12.09 -11.72 -11.44
N LEU A 241 13.26 -11.23 -11.06
CA LEU A 241 14.06 -10.29 -11.84
C LEU A 241 14.98 -10.97 -12.85
N GLY A 242 15.31 -12.23 -12.64
CA GLY A 242 16.25 -12.97 -13.49
C GLY A 242 17.65 -12.36 -13.51
N SER A 243 18.41 -12.68 -14.55
CA SER A 243 19.81 -12.23 -14.70
C SER A 243 19.96 -10.80 -15.24
N ASN A 244 18.92 -10.25 -15.85
CA ASN A 244 18.92 -8.90 -16.42
C ASN A 244 17.65 -8.14 -16.02
N PRO A 245 17.61 -7.56 -14.81
CA PRO A 245 16.43 -6.90 -14.29
C PRO A 245 15.86 -5.80 -15.19
N GLY A 246 16.73 -5.05 -15.87
CA GLY A 246 16.31 -3.94 -16.74
C GLY A 246 15.36 -4.34 -17.89
N THR A 247 15.31 -5.63 -18.24
CA THR A 247 14.45 -6.11 -19.34
C THR A 247 13.01 -6.42 -18.91
N VAL A 248 12.76 -6.48 -17.62
CA VAL A 248 11.42 -6.80 -17.08
C VAL A 248 10.74 -5.63 -16.40
N LEU A 249 11.44 -4.49 -16.23
CA LEU A 249 10.89 -3.29 -15.64
C LEU A 249 9.86 -2.62 -16.56
N ARG A 250 9.07 -1.72 -15.99
CA ARG A 250 8.11 -0.89 -16.73
C ARG A 250 8.82 -0.02 -17.76
N ASP A 251 8.36 -0.05 -19.00
CA ASP A 251 8.92 0.78 -20.06
C ASP A 251 8.40 2.22 -20.01
N TRP A 252 9.07 3.05 -19.22
CA TRP A 252 8.75 4.47 -19.10
C TRP A 252 8.95 5.25 -20.41
N ALA A 253 9.83 4.79 -21.29
CA ALA A 253 10.05 5.43 -22.58
C ALA A 253 8.84 5.26 -23.49
N VAL A 254 8.22 4.08 -23.49
CA VAL A 254 6.97 3.84 -24.22
C VAL A 254 5.85 4.68 -23.64
N LEU A 255 5.66 4.66 -22.32
CA LEU A 255 4.65 5.50 -21.66
C LEU A 255 4.78 6.98 -22.02
N ALA A 256 6.01 7.48 -22.12
CA ALA A 256 6.31 8.87 -22.46
C ALA A 256 5.88 9.28 -23.89
N THR A 257 5.68 8.32 -24.76
CA THR A 257 5.20 8.57 -26.14
C THR A 257 3.68 8.55 -26.26
N MET A 258 2.98 8.12 -25.19
CA MET A 258 1.53 7.98 -25.22
C MET A 258 0.80 9.32 -25.06
N PRO A 259 -0.39 9.47 -25.65
CA PRO A 259 -1.17 10.68 -25.51
C PRO A 259 -1.56 10.95 -24.05
N ASN A 260 -1.46 12.22 -23.64
CA ASN A 260 -1.82 12.67 -22.31
C ASN A 260 -3.09 13.56 -22.33
N GLY A 261 -4.16 13.07 -22.97
CA GLY A 261 -5.42 13.79 -23.14
C GLY A 261 -6.36 13.71 -21.91
N ASN A 262 -7.60 13.31 -22.09
CA ASN A 262 -8.58 13.18 -21.02
C ASN A 262 -8.25 11.97 -20.11
N PRO A 263 -8.12 12.14 -18.78
CA PRO A 263 -7.76 11.06 -17.86
C PRO A 263 -8.66 9.83 -17.93
N GLN A 264 -9.94 10.01 -18.12
CA GLN A 264 -10.94 8.92 -18.12
C GLN A 264 -10.79 7.96 -19.30
N GLN A 265 -10.09 8.34 -20.36
CA GLN A 265 -9.94 7.55 -21.59
C GLN A 265 -8.47 7.41 -22.00
N GLN A 266 -7.56 7.54 -21.05
CA GLN A 266 -6.14 7.63 -21.39
C GLN A 266 -5.57 6.26 -21.79
N PRO A 267 -5.06 6.11 -22.99
CA PRO A 267 -4.33 4.91 -23.39
C PRO A 267 -3.17 4.59 -22.43
N THR A 268 -2.54 5.64 -21.88
CA THR A 268 -1.44 5.52 -20.90
C THR A 268 -1.89 4.81 -19.63
N THR A 269 -3.03 5.20 -19.06
CA THR A 269 -3.55 4.59 -17.82
C THR A 269 -3.90 3.12 -18.03
N LEU A 270 -4.57 2.81 -19.15
CA LEU A 270 -4.91 1.44 -19.52
C LEU A 270 -3.66 0.60 -19.81
N HIS A 271 -2.64 1.19 -20.45
CA HIS A 271 -1.40 0.49 -20.70
C HIS A 271 -0.66 0.13 -19.40
N VAL A 272 -0.72 0.98 -18.38
CA VAL A 272 -0.06 0.69 -17.10
C VAL A 272 -0.56 -0.60 -16.45
N ILE A 273 -1.83 -0.93 -16.65
CA ILE A 273 -2.48 -2.14 -16.10
C ILE A 273 -2.63 -3.27 -17.13
N ASP A 274 -1.98 -3.18 -18.27
CA ASP A 274 -2.06 -4.23 -19.29
C ASP A 274 -1.45 -5.54 -18.75
N PRO A 275 -2.22 -6.65 -18.74
CA PRO A 275 -1.75 -7.93 -18.23
C PRO A 275 -0.66 -8.58 -19.11
N THR A 276 -0.42 -8.08 -20.30
CA THR A 276 0.67 -8.58 -21.17
C THR A 276 2.04 -8.03 -20.80
N LEU A 277 2.10 -6.95 -20.00
CA LEU A 277 3.36 -6.35 -19.57
C LEU A 277 4.07 -7.20 -18.52
N ASN A 278 5.36 -7.43 -18.71
CA ASN A 278 6.17 -8.21 -17.77
C ASN A 278 6.28 -7.55 -16.39
N CYS A 279 6.22 -6.23 -16.34
CA CYS A 279 6.33 -5.48 -15.09
C CYS A 279 5.13 -5.67 -14.14
N ASN A 280 3.95 -6.00 -14.67
CA ASN A 280 2.77 -6.28 -13.86
C ASN A 280 2.81 -7.75 -13.41
N LEU A 281 2.82 -8.00 -12.11
CA LEU A 281 2.94 -9.35 -11.56
C LEU A 281 1.62 -9.88 -11.02
N LEU A 282 0.86 -9.02 -10.32
CA LEU A 282 -0.49 -9.32 -9.86
C LEU A 282 -1.37 -8.08 -10.05
N LEU A 283 -2.40 -8.20 -10.86
CA LEU A 283 -3.43 -7.19 -11.05
C LEU A 283 -4.64 -7.51 -10.18
N MET A 284 -5.18 -6.51 -9.52
CA MET A 284 -6.40 -6.61 -8.73
C MET A 284 -7.42 -5.57 -9.19
N THR A 285 -8.68 -5.97 -9.24
CA THR A 285 -9.80 -5.05 -9.48
C THR A 285 -10.43 -4.71 -8.15
N SER A 286 -10.69 -3.44 -7.89
CA SER A 286 -11.16 -2.97 -6.60
C SER A 286 -12.21 -1.87 -6.74
N TYR A 287 -13.19 -1.85 -5.85
CA TYR A 287 -14.04 -0.69 -5.61
C TYR A 287 -13.17 0.43 -5.06
N SER A 288 -13.02 1.52 -5.80
CA SER A 288 -12.03 2.54 -5.46
C SER A 288 -12.30 3.89 -6.11
N HIS A 289 -12.14 4.95 -5.33
CA HIS A 289 -12.02 6.32 -5.82
C HIS A 289 -10.56 6.76 -6.01
N GLN A 290 -9.59 5.87 -5.88
CA GLN A 290 -8.16 6.20 -5.95
C GLN A 290 -7.81 6.92 -7.26
N GLY A 291 -8.34 6.45 -8.39
CA GLY A 291 -8.16 7.09 -9.68
C GLY A 291 -8.78 8.50 -9.77
N VAL A 292 -9.85 8.77 -9.01
CA VAL A 292 -10.48 10.09 -8.90
C VAL A 292 -9.63 11.02 -8.05
N TYR A 293 -9.21 10.56 -6.87
CA TYR A 293 -8.52 11.40 -5.90
C TYR A 293 -7.08 11.68 -6.31
N PHE A 294 -6.34 10.65 -6.72
CA PHE A 294 -4.90 10.73 -6.97
C PHE A 294 -4.51 10.53 -8.44
N GLY A 295 -5.37 9.98 -9.27
CA GLY A 295 -5.13 9.82 -10.69
C GLY A 295 -5.16 11.14 -11.46
N GLY A 296 -4.97 11.06 -12.77
CA GLY A 296 -4.97 12.21 -13.69
C GLY A 296 -6.33 12.91 -13.82
N TYR A 297 -7.33 12.53 -13.06
CA TYR A 297 -8.65 13.14 -13.07
C TYR A 297 -8.62 14.52 -12.41
N ARG A 298 -9.49 15.44 -12.85
CA ARG A 298 -9.45 16.82 -12.38
C ARG A 298 -10.10 17.03 -11.00
N THR A 299 -10.67 16.02 -10.43
CA THR A 299 -11.23 16.07 -9.07
C THR A 299 -10.10 15.90 -8.05
N GLY A 300 -10.17 16.56 -6.96
CA GLY A 300 -9.25 16.44 -5.83
C GLY A 300 -9.97 16.67 -4.54
N THR A 301 -9.38 16.19 -3.46
CA THR A 301 -9.86 16.46 -2.11
C THR A 301 -9.06 17.58 -1.47
N ARG A 302 -9.51 18.04 -0.31
CA ARG A 302 -8.80 18.98 0.57
C ARG A 302 -7.37 18.51 0.85
N TYR A 303 -7.16 17.21 0.97
CA TYR A 303 -5.86 16.61 1.21
C TYR A 303 -5.24 16.17 -0.09
N SER A 304 -4.12 16.78 -0.45
CA SER A 304 -3.57 16.69 -1.79
C SER A 304 -2.07 16.41 -1.78
N HIS A 305 -1.60 15.62 -2.75
CA HIS A 305 -0.19 15.55 -3.12
C HIS A 305 0.16 16.82 -3.89
N ASN A 306 0.40 17.89 -3.14
CA ASN A 306 0.50 19.25 -3.65
C ASN A 306 1.88 19.57 -4.27
N SER A 307 2.05 20.81 -4.71
CA SER A 307 3.30 21.31 -5.29
C SER A 307 4.47 21.28 -4.32
N TYR A 308 4.23 21.41 -3.03
CA TYR A 308 5.29 21.34 -2.02
C TYR A 308 5.87 19.93 -1.94
N ILE A 309 5.02 18.92 -1.74
CA ILE A 309 5.44 17.51 -1.71
C ILE A 309 6.06 17.11 -3.05
N GLY A 310 5.39 17.42 -4.16
CA GLY A 310 5.89 17.08 -5.50
C GLY A 310 7.26 17.68 -5.80
N LYS A 311 7.49 18.90 -5.35
CA LYS A 311 8.73 19.63 -5.62
C LYS A 311 9.88 19.25 -4.70
N TYR A 312 9.62 19.08 -3.40
CA TYR A 312 10.68 18.98 -2.41
C TYR A 312 10.87 17.58 -1.83
N GLU A 313 9.89 16.68 -1.99
CA GLU A 313 9.92 15.38 -1.35
C GLU A 313 9.85 14.19 -2.32
N THR A 314 9.27 14.35 -3.50
CA THR A 314 9.05 13.21 -4.42
C THR A 314 9.68 13.43 -5.79
N ILE A 315 8.97 14.08 -6.69
CA ILE A 315 9.33 14.14 -8.12
C ILE A 315 10.47 15.13 -8.36
N GLY A 316 10.40 16.28 -7.71
CA GLY A 316 11.23 17.43 -8.00
C GLY A 316 10.79 18.21 -9.24
N MET A 317 11.16 19.50 -9.31
CA MET A 317 10.93 20.30 -10.52
C MET A 317 12.11 20.24 -11.47
N GLN A 318 11.80 20.19 -12.76
CA GLN A 318 12.77 20.47 -13.81
C GLN A 318 13.13 21.96 -13.73
N GLY A 319 14.37 22.29 -13.44
CA GLY A 319 14.80 23.67 -13.42
C GLY A 319 16.12 23.88 -12.69
N SER A 320 16.94 24.76 -13.23
CA SER A 320 18.25 25.10 -12.74
C SER A 320 18.24 25.58 -11.29
N ASN A 321 19.16 25.08 -10.50
CA ASN A 321 19.65 25.64 -9.24
C ASN A 321 18.84 25.40 -7.96
N ILE A 322 17.94 24.41 -7.88
CA ILE A 322 17.25 24.11 -6.65
C ILE A 322 17.38 22.62 -6.34
N LEU A 323 17.85 22.29 -5.15
CA LEU A 323 17.73 20.94 -4.57
C LEU A 323 16.25 20.66 -4.40
N THR A 324 15.68 19.81 -5.25
CA THR A 324 14.25 19.55 -5.28
C THR A 324 14.02 18.06 -5.45
N GLY A 325 13.46 17.44 -4.42
CA GLY A 325 13.05 16.06 -4.47
C GLY A 325 14.09 15.09 -5.04
N LEU A 326 13.63 14.01 -5.61
CA LEU A 326 14.48 12.95 -6.17
C LEU A 326 15.34 13.42 -7.36
N ALA A 327 14.88 14.41 -8.12
CA ALA A 327 15.64 14.95 -9.26
C ALA A 327 17.00 15.55 -8.85
N ALA A 328 17.11 16.06 -7.62
CA ALA A 328 18.35 16.62 -7.09
C ALA A 328 19.46 15.56 -6.95
N VAL A 329 19.12 14.34 -6.61
CA VAL A 329 20.07 13.22 -6.48
C VAL A 329 20.79 12.93 -7.80
N TRP A 330 20.16 13.27 -8.93
CA TRP A 330 20.74 13.05 -10.26
C TRP A 330 21.52 14.26 -10.81
N GLY A 331 22.00 15.15 -9.93
CA GLY A 331 22.80 16.31 -10.31
C GLY A 331 21.99 17.52 -10.79
N GLY A 332 20.75 17.64 -10.40
CA GLY A 332 19.90 18.84 -10.49
C GLY A 332 19.24 19.11 -11.85
N ASN A 333 19.90 18.96 -12.96
CA ASN A 333 19.38 19.30 -14.30
C ASN A 333 19.02 18.09 -15.16
N TYR A 334 18.73 16.95 -14.53
CA TYR A 334 18.41 15.74 -15.26
C TYR A 334 16.90 15.53 -15.31
N GLN A 335 16.40 15.36 -16.52
CA GLN A 335 15.00 15.00 -16.73
C GLN A 335 14.82 13.50 -16.50
N SER A 336 13.95 13.17 -15.56
CA SER A 336 13.33 11.85 -15.52
C SER A 336 12.03 11.86 -16.31
N TYR A 337 11.42 10.71 -16.50
CA TYR A 337 10.05 10.63 -17.01
C TYR A 337 9.00 11.15 -16.02
N ALA A 338 9.41 11.88 -15.00
CA ALA A 338 8.54 12.61 -14.08
C ALA A 338 7.52 13.53 -14.77
N TYR A 339 7.76 13.92 -16.04
CA TYR A 339 6.79 14.68 -16.81
C TYR A 339 5.50 13.91 -17.16
N LEU A 340 5.45 12.61 -16.92
CA LEU A 340 4.19 11.86 -16.94
C LEU A 340 3.28 12.23 -15.75
N VAL A 341 3.77 13.05 -14.86
CA VAL A 341 2.97 13.64 -13.80
C VAL A 341 2.15 14.79 -14.36
N LYS A 342 0.86 14.75 -14.12
CA LYS A 342 -0.04 15.88 -14.35
C LYS A 342 -0.06 16.75 -13.12
N ARG A 343 0.20 18.04 -13.30
CA ARG A 343 0.04 19.05 -12.28
C ARG A 343 -1.23 19.86 -12.52
N TYR A 344 -2.07 19.92 -11.52
CA TYR A 344 -3.17 20.85 -11.44
C TYR A 344 -2.77 22.02 -10.55
N THR A 345 -3.23 23.22 -10.86
CA THR A 345 -2.89 24.45 -10.14
C THR A 345 -4.13 25.15 -9.59
N GLY A 346 -3.94 26.17 -8.76
CA GLY A 346 -5.01 26.87 -8.06
C GLY A 346 -5.50 26.05 -6.86
N SER A 347 -6.78 26.13 -6.57
CA SER A 347 -7.41 25.46 -5.42
C SER A 347 -7.19 23.94 -5.37
N MET A 348 -6.88 23.33 -6.50
CA MET A 348 -6.66 21.88 -6.52
C MET A 348 -5.21 21.47 -6.29
N ASP A 349 -4.25 22.32 -6.55
CA ASP A 349 -2.78 22.06 -6.50
C ASP A 349 -2.41 20.58 -6.28
N LYS A 350 -2.67 19.75 -7.26
CA LYS A 350 -2.53 18.31 -7.22
C LYS A 350 -1.50 17.87 -8.24
N TRP A 351 -0.52 17.08 -7.79
CA TRP A 351 0.39 16.35 -8.67
C TRP A 351 -0.07 14.90 -8.72
N SER A 352 -0.25 14.36 -9.90
CA SER A 352 -0.73 13.01 -10.08
C SER A 352 0.05 12.26 -11.14
N GLN A 353 0.38 11.00 -10.84
CA GLN A 353 0.85 10.05 -11.84
C GLN A 353 -0.35 9.34 -12.48
N TRP A 354 -0.25 9.06 -13.78
CA TRP A 354 -1.31 8.42 -14.52
C TRP A 354 -1.17 6.90 -14.48
N ARG A 355 -1.22 6.34 -13.28
CA ARG A 355 -1.09 4.91 -13.04
C ARG A 355 -2.39 4.23 -12.68
N MET A 356 -3.34 4.98 -12.11
CA MET A 356 -4.61 4.47 -11.66
C MET A 356 -5.69 4.81 -12.67
N PRO A 357 -6.23 3.85 -13.40
CA PRO A 357 -7.41 4.10 -14.19
C PRO A 357 -8.58 4.46 -13.26
N TYR A 358 -9.47 5.26 -13.76
CA TYR A 358 -10.78 5.48 -13.15
C TYR A 358 -11.84 4.88 -14.07
N GLU A 359 -12.52 3.88 -13.55
CA GLU A 359 -13.61 3.21 -14.21
C GLU A 359 -14.90 3.43 -13.40
N PHE A 360 -16.02 3.43 -14.06
CA PHE A 360 -17.32 3.52 -13.41
C PHE A 360 -18.23 2.41 -13.95
N GLU A 361 -18.64 1.53 -13.07
CA GLU A 361 -19.54 0.43 -13.39
C GLU A 361 -20.98 0.82 -13.07
N TYR A 362 -21.83 0.83 -14.08
CA TYR A 362 -23.23 1.14 -13.93
C TYR A 362 -24.01 -0.10 -13.51
N THR A 363 -24.59 -0.10 -12.31
CA THR A 363 -25.58 -1.10 -11.87
C THR A 363 -26.96 -0.80 -12.43
N ASP A 364 -27.28 0.47 -12.64
CA ASP A 364 -28.45 0.95 -13.38
C ASP A 364 -28.02 2.08 -14.34
N PRO A 365 -27.76 1.75 -15.62
CA PRO A 365 -27.34 2.74 -16.60
C PRO A 365 -28.42 3.82 -16.90
N VAL A 366 -29.70 3.49 -16.69
CA VAL A 366 -30.82 4.41 -16.95
C VAL A 366 -30.92 5.44 -15.85
N ALA A 367 -30.77 5.02 -14.58
CA ALA A 367 -30.75 5.91 -13.44
C ALA A 367 -29.37 6.56 -13.22
N GLY A 368 -28.34 6.14 -13.94
CA GLY A 368 -26.97 6.62 -13.74
C GLY A 368 -26.35 6.16 -12.41
N ILE A 369 -26.88 5.07 -11.83
CA ILE A 369 -26.43 4.51 -10.56
C ILE A 369 -25.34 3.47 -10.82
N GLY A 370 -24.28 3.52 -10.03
CA GLY A 370 -23.17 2.59 -10.11
C GLY A 370 -22.10 2.93 -9.08
N TYR A 371 -20.91 2.38 -9.28
CA TYR A 371 -19.77 2.61 -8.37
C TYR A 371 -18.48 2.77 -9.15
N SER A 372 -17.56 3.52 -8.54
CA SER A 372 -16.20 3.68 -9.06
C SER A 372 -15.37 2.44 -8.76
N HIS A 373 -14.55 2.02 -9.73
CA HIS A 373 -13.55 0.99 -9.51
C HIS A 373 -12.25 1.33 -10.25
N THR A 374 -11.21 0.61 -9.90
CA THR A 374 -9.91 0.68 -10.55
C THR A 374 -9.32 -0.71 -10.72
N VAL A 375 -8.34 -0.82 -11.61
CA VAL A 375 -7.41 -1.95 -11.65
C VAL A 375 -6.03 -1.43 -11.26
N TYR A 376 -5.34 -2.16 -10.42
CA TYR A 376 -4.00 -1.77 -9.97
C TYR A 376 -3.06 -2.97 -9.89
N SER A 377 -1.76 -2.73 -9.98
CA SER A 377 -0.75 -3.75 -9.77
C SER A 377 -0.39 -3.84 -8.28
N ALA A 378 -0.81 -4.92 -7.62
CA ALA A 378 -0.44 -5.18 -6.23
C ALA A 378 1.06 -5.43 -6.09
N PHE A 379 1.69 -6.02 -7.10
CA PHE A 379 3.13 -6.27 -7.19
C PHE A 379 3.65 -5.94 -8.60
N THR A 380 4.79 -5.23 -8.65
CA THR A 380 5.51 -4.90 -9.88
C THR A 380 6.97 -5.35 -9.78
N THR A 381 7.61 -5.58 -10.93
CA THR A 381 9.06 -5.87 -10.97
C THR A 381 9.89 -4.69 -10.48
N ASP A 382 9.43 -3.46 -10.72
CA ASP A 382 10.10 -2.24 -10.28
C ASP A 382 10.16 -2.16 -8.74
N GLU A 383 9.06 -2.51 -8.06
CA GLU A 383 9.05 -2.62 -6.60
C GLU A 383 9.95 -3.75 -6.10
N VAL A 384 9.90 -4.91 -6.75
CA VAL A 384 10.76 -6.05 -6.38
C VAL A 384 12.24 -5.69 -6.49
N LEU A 385 12.62 -4.92 -7.51
CA LEU A 385 14.00 -4.43 -7.67
C LEU A 385 14.42 -3.53 -6.51
N LEU A 386 13.57 -2.56 -6.12
CA LEU A 386 13.85 -1.67 -4.99
C LEU A 386 13.85 -2.41 -3.65
N ASN A 387 13.00 -3.41 -3.48
CA ASN A 387 13.00 -4.27 -2.29
C ASN A 387 14.29 -5.10 -2.19
N ARG A 388 14.80 -5.62 -3.32
CA ARG A 388 16.10 -6.32 -3.37
C ARG A 388 17.26 -5.37 -3.07
N ALA A 389 17.24 -4.17 -3.64
CA ALA A 389 18.25 -3.15 -3.36
C ALA A 389 18.31 -2.82 -1.86
N GLU A 390 17.16 -2.66 -1.21
CA GLU A 390 17.09 -2.43 0.24
C GLU A 390 17.67 -3.62 1.03
N ALA A 391 17.31 -4.84 0.66
CA ALA A 391 17.85 -6.04 1.31
C ALA A 391 19.38 -6.13 1.17
N TYR A 392 19.94 -5.79 0.00
CA TYR A 392 21.40 -5.69 -0.18
C TYR A 392 22.03 -4.61 0.70
N ILE A 393 21.40 -3.43 0.81
CA ILE A 393 21.89 -2.35 1.69
C ILE A 393 21.93 -2.82 3.15
N LEU A 394 20.87 -3.47 3.62
CA LEU A 394 20.77 -3.98 4.98
C LEU A 394 21.80 -5.09 5.25
N LYS A 395 22.19 -5.84 4.24
CA LYS A 395 23.29 -6.81 4.29
C LYS A 395 24.68 -6.20 4.04
N LYS A 396 24.76 -4.89 3.80
CA LYS A 396 26.00 -4.15 3.47
C LYS A 396 26.68 -4.62 2.16
N ASP A 397 25.92 -5.24 1.27
CA ASP A 397 26.35 -5.47 -0.12
C ASP A 397 26.01 -4.26 -0.99
N TYR A 398 26.76 -3.18 -0.79
CA TYR A 398 26.51 -1.90 -1.45
C TYR A 398 26.75 -1.95 -2.97
N ASN A 399 27.62 -2.84 -3.45
CA ASN A 399 27.85 -2.99 -4.88
C ASN A 399 26.63 -3.54 -5.61
N SER A 400 26.00 -4.57 -5.07
CA SER A 400 24.75 -5.12 -5.61
C SER A 400 23.61 -4.10 -5.50
N ALA A 401 23.52 -3.43 -4.36
CA ALA A 401 22.52 -2.38 -4.14
C ALA A 401 22.64 -1.24 -5.18
N ILE A 402 23.82 -0.69 -5.37
CA ILE A 402 24.08 0.40 -6.34
C ILE A 402 23.77 -0.05 -7.76
N THR A 403 24.01 -1.31 -8.08
CA THR A 403 23.66 -1.89 -9.41
C THR A 403 22.15 -1.85 -9.62
N ASP A 404 21.36 -2.26 -8.64
CA ASP A 404 19.91 -2.23 -8.71
C ASP A 404 19.36 -0.79 -8.74
N LEU A 405 19.88 0.10 -7.88
CA LEU A 405 19.48 1.52 -7.87
C LEU A 405 19.79 2.22 -9.19
N ASN A 406 20.95 1.94 -9.80
CA ASN A 406 21.28 2.45 -11.14
C ASN A 406 20.34 1.88 -12.21
N THR A 407 19.98 0.60 -12.11
CA THR A 407 19.06 -0.04 -13.05
C THR A 407 17.71 0.66 -13.02
N TRP A 408 17.17 0.90 -11.82
CA TRP A 408 15.91 1.65 -11.65
C TRP A 408 16.05 3.11 -12.14
N MET A 409 17.08 3.83 -11.71
CA MET A 409 17.31 5.22 -12.08
C MET A 409 17.38 5.39 -13.60
N LEU A 410 18.15 4.54 -14.26
CA LEU A 410 18.28 4.58 -15.72
C LEU A 410 16.97 4.27 -16.43
N ASN A 411 16.15 3.42 -15.84
CA ASN A 411 14.85 3.08 -16.40
C ASN A 411 13.88 4.28 -16.41
N VAL A 412 13.88 5.09 -15.35
CA VAL A 412 13.01 6.27 -15.24
C VAL A 412 13.59 7.55 -15.91
N GLN A 413 14.84 7.54 -16.35
CA GLN A 413 15.47 8.67 -17.00
C GLN A 413 15.12 8.75 -18.49
N SER A 414 14.92 9.97 -18.99
CA SER A 414 14.79 10.23 -20.43
C SER A 414 16.04 9.84 -21.22
N ALA A 415 15.91 9.59 -22.52
CA ALA A 415 17.03 9.24 -23.39
C ALA A 415 18.15 10.30 -23.36
N SER A 416 17.78 11.59 -23.35
CA SER A 416 18.73 12.70 -23.26
C SER A 416 19.48 12.74 -21.92
N THR A 417 18.84 12.33 -20.83
CA THR A 417 19.48 12.23 -19.52
C THR A 417 20.41 11.03 -19.46
N LYS A 418 19.99 9.87 -19.96
CA LYS A 418 20.85 8.67 -20.08
C LYS A 418 22.13 8.94 -20.85
N ALA A 419 22.04 9.73 -21.95
CA ALA A 419 23.17 10.08 -22.79
C ALA A 419 24.24 10.92 -22.07
N LYS A 420 23.93 11.57 -20.96
CA LYS A 420 24.90 12.29 -20.13
C LYS A 420 25.83 11.37 -19.34
N GLY A 421 25.52 10.08 -19.27
CA GLY A 421 26.41 9.07 -18.71
C GLY A 421 26.51 9.05 -17.17
N PHE A 422 25.68 9.82 -16.46
CA PHE A 422 25.70 9.82 -14.99
C PHE A 422 25.35 8.46 -14.42
N ARG A 423 26.07 8.07 -13.37
CA ARG A 423 25.82 6.85 -12.59
C ARG A 423 25.97 7.15 -11.10
N LEU A 424 25.10 6.56 -10.31
CA LEU A 424 25.22 6.56 -8.87
C LEU A 424 26.41 5.70 -8.44
N THR A 425 27.15 6.19 -7.48
CA THR A 425 28.15 5.44 -6.71
C THR A 425 27.83 5.59 -5.23
N THR A 426 28.30 4.68 -4.41
CA THR A 426 28.09 4.75 -2.96
C THR A 426 28.62 6.07 -2.39
N GLU A 427 29.82 6.48 -2.81
CA GLU A 427 30.46 7.74 -2.42
C GLU A 427 29.59 8.94 -2.82
N TYR A 428 29.15 9.01 -4.07
CA TYR A 428 28.28 10.10 -4.55
C TYR A 428 26.99 10.20 -3.74
N VAL A 429 26.33 9.09 -3.48
CA VAL A 429 25.07 9.07 -2.71
C VAL A 429 25.31 9.54 -1.29
N LYS A 430 26.38 9.07 -0.65
CA LYS A 430 26.76 9.51 0.70
C LYS A 430 27.05 11.00 0.75
N ASP A 431 27.86 11.52 -0.17
CA ASP A 431 28.21 12.94 -0.21
C ASP A 431 26.98 13.81 -0.47
N PHE A 432 26.12 13.38 -1.39
CA PHE A 432 24.88 14.08 -1.67
C PHE A 432 23.95 14.09 -0.44
N MET A 433 23.70 12.94 0.18
CA MET A 433 22.82 12.86 1.36
C MET A 433 23.39 13.63 2.56
N ASN A 434 24.72 13.71 2.70
CA ASN A 434 25.35 14.50 3.75
C ASN A 434 25.37 16.01 3.44
N SER A 435 25.13 16.41 2.19
CA SER A 435 24.99 17.81 1.80
C SER A 435 23.61 18.40 2.06
N ILE A 436 22.61 17.55 2.38
CA ILE A 436 21.25 17.97 2.70
C ILE A 436 20.91 17.68 4.16
N GLU A 437 20.11 18.55 4.76
CA GLU A 437 19.68 18.40 6.15
C GLU A 437 18.53 17.41 6.27
N TYR A 438 18.37 16.85 7.47
CA TYR A 438 17.20 16.07 7.83
C TYR A 438 15.99 16.99 7.99
N ALA A 439 14.88 16.64 7.39
CA ALA A 439 13.63 17.32 7.61
C ALA A 439 13.13 17.08 9.05
N TYR A 440 12.56 18.12 9.64
CA TYR A 440 11.90 18.05 10.96
C TYR A 440 12.81 17.70 12.14
N THR A 441 14.10 17.92 12.03
CA THR A 441 15.06 17.72 13.14
C THR A 441 14.65 18.48 14.41
N GLN A 442 14.02 19.64 14.25
CA GLN A 442 13.68 20.56 15.34
C GLN A 442 12.19 20.94 15.34
N ASN A 443 11.30 20.10 14.83
CA ASN A 443 9.86 20.40 14.74
C ASN A 443 9.57 21.74 14.05
N TYR A 444 10.24 22.04 12.97
CA TYR A 444 9.99 23.26 12.20
C TYR A 444 9.77 22.96 10.71
N VAL A 445 9.09 23.86 10.03
CA VAL A 445 8.93 23.91 8.58
C VAL A 445 9.37 25.30 8.12
N LYS A 446 9.81 25.43 6.88
CA LYS A 446 10.08 26.75 6.27
C LYS A 446 8.96 27.15 5.34
N ASP A 447 8.57 28.42 5.40
CA ASP A 447 7.66 29.00 4.43
C ASP A 447 8.35 29.23 3.07
N ARG A 448 7.60 29.81 2.10
CA ARG A 448 8.10 30.13 0.76
C ARG A 448 9.25 31.14 0.72
N THR A 449 9.44 31.91 1.79
CA THR A 449 10.53 32.91 1.91
C THR A 449 11.78 32.31 2.53
N GLY A 450 11.73 31.02 2.97
CA GLY A 450 12.77 30.38 3.72
C GLY A 450 12.72 30.69 5.23
N LYS A 451 11.69 31.42 5.67
CA LYS A 451 11.48 31.75 7.07
C LYS A 451 11.00 30.52 7.83
N VAL A 452 11.56 30.28 8.99
CA VAL A 452 11.24 29.12 9.82
C VAL A 452 9.91 29.34 10.53
N LEU A 453 9.01 28.40 10.36
CA LEU A 453 7.79 28.30 11.16
C LEU A 453 8.12 27.53 12.42
N LYS A 454 8.10 28.15 13.58
CA LYS A 454 8.43 27.53 14.88
C LYS A 454 7.18 27.20 15.66
N SER A 455 7.20 26.09 16.38
CA SER A 455 6.23 25.85 17.44
C SER A 455 6.54 26.73 18.64
N LYS A 456 5.53 27.40 19.20
CA LYS A 456 5.67 28.18 20.43
C LYS A 456 6.16 27.37 21.63
N GLN A 457 5.91 26.05 21.64
CA GLN A 457 6.40 25.16 22.70
C GLN A 457 7.94 24.95 22.67
N ASN A 458 8.58 25.23 21.53
CA ASN A 458 10.02 25.07 21.33
C ASN A 458 10.76 26.41 21.23
N ALA A 459 10.37 27.41 22.00
CA ALA A 459 10.92 28.76 21.98
C ALA A 459 12.45 28.87 22.30
N ASN A 460 13.10 27.79 22.70
CA ASN A 460 14.55 27.74 23.00
C ASN A 460 15.41 27.25 21.81
N LEU A 461 14.98 27.46 20.59
CA LEU A 461 15.76 27.10 19.40
C LEU A 461 16.83 28.15 19.08
N ASP A 462 17.88 28.23 19.88
CA ASP A 462 19.04 29.11 19.65
C ASP A 462 19.93 28.69 18.47
N SER A 463 19.64 27.59 17.81
CA SER A 463 20.42 27.08 16.68
C SER A 463 19.56 26.64 15.52
N VAL A 464 18.84 27.58 14.92
CA VAL A 464 18.29 27.35 13.57
C VAL A 464 19.44 27.40 12.60
N VAL A 465 19.86 26.24 12.11
CA VAL A 465 20.81 26.18 11.01
C VAL A 465 20.17 26.86 9.81
N THR A 466 20.63 28.05 9.50
CA THR A 466 20.27 28.77 8.29
C THR A 466 20.89 28.01 7.12
N VAL A 467 20.11 27.18 6.46
CA VAL A 467 20.50 26.70 5.13
C VAL A 467 20.66 27.94 4.24
N GLY A 468 21.81 28.03 3.60
CA GLY A 468 22.31 29.24 2.97
C GLY A 468 21.24 30.03 2.22
N LYS A 469 21.18 31.31 2.46
CA LYS A 469 20.22 32.28 1.91
C LYS A 469 20.04 32.23 0.39
N ASP A 470 20.97 31.60 -0.33
CA ASP A 470 21.02 31.57 -1.79
C ASP A 470 20.37 30.32 -2.41
N GLN A 471 19.88 29.39 -1.62
CA GLN A 471 19.28 28.14 -2.12
C GLN A 471 17.79 28.00 -1.81
N GLY A 472 17.06 29.04 -1.85
CA GLY A 472 15.62 29.19 -1.69
C GLY A 472 14.81 27.91 -1.60
N THR A 473 14.80 27.24 -0.48
CA THR A 473 13.96 26.10 -0.07
C THR A 473 14.74 24.83 0.21
N VAL A 474 14.62 24.39 1.43
CA VAL A 474 15.21 23.13 1.92
C VAL A 474 14.43 21.96 1.37
N SER A 475 15.12 21.02 0.75
CA SER A 475 14.53 19.72 0.44
C SER A 475 14.14 19.01 1.72
N SER A 476 12.91 18.51 1.81
CA SER A 476 12.47 17.60 2.87
C SER A 476 12.58 16.13 2.46
N LEU A 477 13.44 15.84 1.51
CA LEU A 477 13.68 14.48 1.00
C LEU A 477 14.21 13.54 2.08
N LYS A 478 15.21 14.00 2.86
CA LYS A 478 15.90 13.21 3.88
C LYS A 478 15.16 13.30 5.22
N LYS A 479 14.84 12.17 5.82
CA LYS A 479 14.12 12.10 7.11
C LYS A 479 14.88 11.21 8.09
N HIS A 480 14.75 11.49 9.39
CA HIS A 480 15.31 10.60 10.42
C HIS A 480 14.67 9.21 10.30
N LEU A 481 15.52 8.17 10.28
CA LEU A 481 15.09 6.78 10.25
C LEU A 481 15.25 6.19 11.65
N ASN A 482 14.19 5.61 12.17
CA ASN A 482 14.15 5.02 13.50
C ASN A 482 13.53 3.61 13.46
N PRO A 483 14.08 2.69 12.64
CA PRO A 483 13.55 1.34 12.55
C PRO A 483 13.77 0.59 13.86
N LYS A 484 13.00 -0.48 14.09
CA LYS A 484 13.18 -1.35 15.26
C LYS A 484 14.33 -2.35 15.10
N PHE A 485 14.88 -2.46 13.92
CA PHE A 485 16.10 -3.22 13.63
C PHE A 485 17.32 -2.30 13.54
N SER A 486 18.51 -2.90 13.61
CA SER A 486 19.77 -2.13 13.63
C SER A 486 20.18 -1.66 12.24
N ILE A 487 20.53 -0.38 12.13
CA ILE A 487 21.20 0.22 10.98
C ILE A 487 22.43 1.00 11.45
N ASP A 488 23.33 1.33 10.52
CA ASP A 488 24.47 2.19 10.81
C ASP A 488 24.02 3.63 11.08
N ALA A 489 24.86 4.39 11.77
CA ALA A 489 24.57 5.76 12.18
C ALA A 489 24.21 6.67 10.99
N GLU A 490 23.46 7.72 11.28
CA GLU A 490 23.16 8.80 10.34
C GLU A 490 24.43 9.34 9.67
N GLY A 491 24.37 9.60 8.37
CA GLY A 491 25.50 10.03 7.56
C GLY A 491 26.44 8.91 7.12
N SER A 492 26.20 7.66 7.53
CA SER A 492 26.94 6.48 7.03
C SER A 492 26.59 6.15 5.58
N GLU A 493 27.37 5.28 4.96
CA GLU A 493 27.05 4.75 3.61
C GLU A 493 25.73 4.00 3.60
N GLN A 494 25.49 3.16 4.61
CA GLN A 494 24.26 2.39 4.71
C GLN A 494 23.05 3.31 4.81
N GLU A 495 23.08 4.26 5.74
CA GLU A 495 21.95 5.17 5.96
C GLU A 495 21.69 6.03 4.73
N SER A 496 22.72 6.54 4.08
CA SER A 496 22.59 7.35 2.85
C SER A 496 21.94 6.56 1.69
N LEU A 497 22.32 5.29 1.52
CA LEU A 497 21.69 4.42 0.53
C LEU A 497 20.25 4.07 0.90
N LEU A 498 19.94 3.90 2.18
CA LEU A 498 18.57 3.68 2.68
C LEU A 498 17.68 4.90 2.40
N GLN A 499 18.17 6.11 2.64
CA GLN A 499 17.45 7.34 2.27
C GLN A 499 17.11 7.37 0.77
N LEU A 500 18.07 6.99 -0.08
CA LEU A 500 17.88 6.96 -1.52
C LEU A 500 16.85 5.92 -1.96
N VAL A 501 16.96 4.67 -1.50
CA VAL A 501 16.03 3.62 -1.90
C VAL A 501 14.61 3.91 -1.42
N LEU A 502 14.44 4.50 -0.24
CA LEU A 502 13.13 4.93 0.27
C LEU A 502 12.54 6.07 -0.57
N ALA A 503 13.36 7.02 -1.01
CA ALA A 503 12.91 8.09 -1.91
C ALA A 503 12.50 7.53 -3.29
N MET A 504 13.28 6.60 -3.85
CA MET A 504 12.95 5.92 -5.12
C MET A 504 11.66 5.11 -4.99
N ARG A 505 11.46 4.38 -3.87
CA ARG A 505 10.23 3.62 -3.64
C ARG A 505 9.03 4.54 -3.47
N ARG A 506 9.16 5.63 -2.71
CA ARG A 506 8.09 6.63 -2.56
C ARG A 506 7.66 7.20 -3.91
N TYR A 507 8.63 7.46 -4.81
CA TYR A 507 8.34 7.87 -6.18
C TYR A 507 7.68 6.75 -6.99
N GLU A 508 8.24 5.53 -6.95
CA GLU A 508 7.75 4.38 -7.71
C GLU A 508 6.31 4.01 -7.32
N THR A 509 5.98 4.09 -6.05
CA THR A 509 4.68 3.66 -5.52
C THR A 509 3.77 4.82 -5.09
N MET A 510 4.03 6.02 -5.62
CA MET A 510 3.26 7.23 -5.33
C MET A 510 1.78 7.01 -5.68
N HIS A 511 0.88 7.35 -4.77
CA HIS A 511 -0.56 7.15 -4.85
C HIS A 511 -1.06 5.69 -4.76
N GLU A 512 -0.17 4.75 -4.45
CA GLU A 512 -0.54 3.35 -4.25
C GLU A 512 -0.71 2.98 -2.77
N GLY A 513 -0.71 3.96 -1.86
CA GLY A 513 -0.85 3.74 -0.41
C GLY A 513 0.34 3.05 0.26
N LYS A 514 1.39 2.73 -0.49
CA LYS A 514 2.53 1.93 0.03
C LYS A 514 3.46 2.75 0.92
N ARG A 515 3.45 4.07 0.83
CA ARG A 515 4.25 4.96 1.66
C ARG A 515 3.97 4.79 3.16
N TRP A 516 2.73 4.47 3.53
CA TRP A 516 2.34 4.21 4.91
C TRP A 516 3.13 3.07 5.56
N PHE A 517 3.37 2.00 4.81
CA PHE A 517 4.16 0.87 5.29
C PHE A 517 5.63 1.24 5.51
N ASP A 518 6.22 2.06 4.64
CA ASP A 518 7.58 2.59 4.85
C ASP A 518 7.66 3.49 6.09
N ILE A 519 6.68 4.38 6.30
CA ILE A 519 6.60 5.24 7.49
C ILE A 519 6.60 4.41 8.77
N LYS A 520 5.78 3.36 8.81
CA LYS A 520 5.70 2.46 9.97
C LYS A 520 7.01 1.69 10.19
N ARG A 521 7.50 1.08 9.14
CA ARG A 521 8.66 0.18 9.19
C ARG A 521 9.96 0.92 9.54
N TRP A 522 10.11 2.13 9.03
CA TRP A 522 11.29 2.96 9.23
C TRP A 522 11.16 3.96 10.38
N GLY A 523 10.06 3.93 11.13
CA GLY A 523 9.84 4.84 12.24
C GLY A 523 9.97 6.32 11.84
N ILE A 524 9.50 6.67 10.64
CA ILE A 524 9.61 8.03 10.12
C ILE A 524 8.60 8.93 10.84
N LYS A 525 9.07 9.99 11.49
CA LYS A 525 8.21 11.04 12.05
C LYS A 525 7.67 11.91 10.93
N ILE A 526 6.37 12.17 10.91
CA ILE A 526 5.72 12.99 9.89
C ILE A 526 4.78 14.04 10.49
N PRO A 527 4.71 15.25 9.88
CA PRO A 527 3.78 16.30 10.30
C PRO A 527 2.45 16.22 9.56
N ARG A 528 1.44 16.86 10.10
CA ARG A 528 0.27 17.35 9.38
C ARG A 528 0.44 18.84 9.11
N ARG A 529 0.48 19.21 7.84
CA ARG A 529 0.73 20.58 7.40
C ARG A 529 -0.52 21.18 6.82
N LEU A 530 -0.93 22.35 7.36
CA LEU A 530 -1.89 23.23 6.69
C LEU A 530 -1.12 24.11 5.72
N MET A 531 -1.62 24.23 4.50
CA MET A 531 -0.95 24.95 3.41
C MET A 531 -1.61 26.31 3.16
N ASP A 532 -0.79 27.33 2.84
CA ASP A 532 -1.26 28.61 2.36
C ASP A 532 -1.81 28.54 0.93
N ALA A 533 -2.39 29.64 0.44
CA ALA A 533 -2.92 29.74 -0.92
C ALA A 533 -1.88 29.53 -2.03
N SER A 534 -0.60 29.51 -1.71
CA SER A 534 0.52 29.26 -2.62
C SER A 534 1.09 27.85 -2.46
N SER A 535 0.44 26.99 -1.71
CA SER A 535 0.84 25.62 -1.39
C SER A 535 2.18 25.55 -0.66
N TYR A 536 2.42 26.46 0.29
CA TYR A 536 3.52 26.37 1.24
C TYR A 536 3.00 26.13 2.65
N PRO A 537 3.74 25.44 3.51
CA PRO A 537 3.34 25.23 4.88
C PRO A 537 3.13 26.54 5.63
N GLU A 538 1.94 26.70 6.17
CA GLU A 538 1.56 27.82 7.03
C GLU A 538 1.58 27.41 8.49
N LYS A 539 1.15 26.16 8.77
CA LYS A 539 0.94 25.67 10.13
C LYS A 539 1.15 24.14 10.18
N ILE A 540 1.67 23.65 11.29
CA ILE A 540 1.64 22.22 11.62
C ILE A 540 0.52 22.00 12.65
N THR A 541 -0.39 21.09 12.34
CA THR A 541 -1.57 20.82 13.16
C THR A 541 -1.43 19.56 14.00
N ASP A 542 -0.54 18.64 13.62
CA ASP A 542 -0.27 17.41 14.38
C ASP A 542 1.06 16.78 13.94
N TRP A 543 1.57 15.85 14.77
CA TRP A 543 2.73 15.00 14.50
C TRP A 543 2.40 13.54 14.73
N LEU A 544 2.88 12.67 13.83
CA LEU A 544 2.96 11.24 14.07
C LEU A 544 4.37 10.92 14.55
N GLU A 545 4.53 10.71 15.84
CA GLU A 545 5.82 10.42 16.48
C GLU A 545 6.32 9.01 16.15
N VAL A 546 7.60 8.73 16.46
CA VAL A 546 8.26 7.46 16.10
C VAL A 546 7.51 6.24 16.67
N ASP A 547 7.12 6.31 17.94
CA ASP A 547 6.44 5.23 18.66
C ASP A 547 4.94 5.46 18.84
N ASP A 548 4.36 6.29 17.98
CA ASP A 548 2.94 6.66 18.04
C ASP A 548 2.05 5.43 17.81
N GLN A 549 1.10 5.21 18.71
CA GLN A 549 0.14 4.11 18.61
C GLN A 549 -0.79 4.24 17.40
N ARG A 550 -1.01 5.46 16.90
CA ARG A 550 -1.80 5.76 15.71
C ARG A 550 -1.17 5.24 14.41
N ARG A 551 0.07 4.75 14.44
CA ARG A 551 0.71 4.03 13.33
C ARG A 551 0.01 2.70 13.00
N ALA A 552 -0.69 2.10 13.95
CA ALA A 552 -1.66 1.05 13.69
C ALA A 552 -3.03 1.70 13.47
N ILE A 553 -3.58 1.61 12.27
CA ILE A 553 -4.95 2.06 12.00
C ILE A 553 -5.90 1.30 12.94
N GLN A 554 -6.87 2.00 13.53
CA GLN A 554 -7.76 1.37 14.51
C GLN A 554 -8.60 0.26 13.89
N ILE A 555 -8.83 -0.78 14.66
CA ILE A 555 -9.78 -1.84 14.34
C ILE A 555 -11.15 -1.20 14.05
N PRO A 556 -11.85 -1.58 12.98
CA PRO A 556 -13.11 -0.96 12.61
C PRO A 556 -14.15 -0.97 13.74
N MET A 557 -14.97 0.07 13.80
CA MET A 557 -15.91 0.28 14.91
C MET A 557 -16.85 -0.90 15.12
N LYS A 558 -17.48 -1.42 14.05
CA LYS A 558 -18.39 -2.58 14.17
C LYS A 558 -17.69 -3.83 14.67
N VAL A 559 -16.43 -4.03 14.34
CA VAL A 559 -15.63 -5.18 14.80
C VAL A 559 -15.35 -5.05 16.30
N ARG A 560 -15.03 -3.84 16.76
CA ARG A 560 -14.87 -3.54 18.21
C ARG A 560 -16.18 -3.68 18.98
N ASP A 561 -17.29 -3.22 18.41
CA ASP A 561 -18.64 -3.34 19.00
C ASP A 561 -19.08 -4.81 19.12
N ALA A 562 -18.58 -5.68 18.25
CA ALA A 562 -18.74 -7.13 18.33
C ALA A 562 -17.83 -7.79 19.40
N GLY A 563 -16.99 -7.02 20.10
CA GLY A 563 -16.16 -7.50 21.21
C GLY A 563 -14.69 -7.75 20.84
N TYR A 564 -14.26 -7.43 19.63
CA TYR A 564 -12.85 -7.56 19.25
C TYR A 564 -11.99 -6.48 19.94
N GLU A 565 -10.84 -6.86 20.48
CA GLU A 565 -9.98 -5.97 21.23
C GLU A 565 -9.43 -4.83 20.34
N PRO A 566 -9.62 -3.55 20.72
CA PRO A 566 -9.11 -2.41 19.95
C PRO A 566 -7.59 -2.30 20.03
N ASN A 567 -7.02 -1.53 19.11
CA ASN A 567 -5.64 -1.08 19.27
C ASN A 567 -5.54 -0.12 20.47
N PRO A 568 -4.45 -0.21 21.27
CA PRO A 568 -4.20 0.76 22.33
C PRO A 568 -4.24 2.22 21.81
N ARG A 569 -4.82 3.09 22.60
CA ARG A 569 -4.78 4.53 22.41
C ARG A 569 -4.57 5.16 23.78
N THR A 570 -3.38 5.69 24.03
CA THR A 570 -3.05 6.26 25.35
C THR A 570 -3.32 7.74 25.41
N GLU A 571 -3.38 8.41 24.27
CA GLU A 571 -3.35 9.86 24.23
C GLU A 571 -4.35 10.40 23.23
N THR A 572 -4.91 11.52 23.62
CA THR A 572 -5.54 12.49 22.75
C THR A 572 -4.53 13.02 21.72
N ARG A 573 -5.04 13.40 20.59
CA ARG A 573 -4.36 14.11 19.50
C ARG A 573 -3.36 15.13 20.04
N ILE A 574 -2.07 14.95 19.71
CA ILE A 574 -1.00 15.88 20.14
C ILE A 574 -1.27 17.29 19.59
N GLY A 575 -1.87 17.38 18.42
CA GLY A 575 -2.16 18.66 17.76
C GLY A 575 -3.25 19.50 18.39
N SER A 576 -4.11 18.96 19.29
CA SER A 576 -5.13 19.77 19.97
C SER A 576 -4.54 20.82 20.91
N ASP A 577 -3.34 20.57 21.41
CA ASP A 577 -2.60 21.45 22.32
C ASP A 577 -1.39 22.14 21.65
N MET A 578 -1.12 21.86 20.37
CA MET A 578 -0.07 22.57 19.65
C MET A 578 -0.54 23.98 19.33
N GLU A 579 0.08 24.94 19.96
CA GLU A 579 -0.07 26.33 19.58
C GLU A 579 0.32 26.55 18.11
N GLU A 580 -0.32 27.50 17.46
CA GLU A 580 0.01 27.89 16.09
C GLU A 580 1.52 28.04 15.89
N MET A 581 2.01 27.47 14.82
CA MET A 581 3.37 27.75 14.37
C MET A 581 3.45 29.20 13.97
N CYS A 582 4.19 29.99 14.71
CA CYS A 582 4.34 31.43 14.44
C CYS A 582 5.47 31.69 13.47
N ILE A 583 5.26 32.66 12.57
CA ILE A 583 6.35 33.31 11.88
C ILE A 583 6.93 34.31 12.90
N GLU A 584 8.15 34.08 13.37
CA GLU A 584 8.85 35.10 14.13
C GLU A 584 9.47 36.11 13.17
N ASP A 585 9.24 37.42 13.45
CA ASP A 585 9.79 38.54 12.68
C ASP A 585 11.31 38.67 12.81
#